data_cd23a7b8f56c5290ee61f03e8009cfd0
#
_entry.id   cd23a7b8f56c5290ee61f03e8009cfd0
#
_cell.length_a   1.000
_cell.length_b   1.000
_cell.length_c   1.000
_cell.angle_alpha   90.00
_cell.angle_beta   90.00
_cell.angle_gamma   90.00
#
_symmetry.space_group_name_H-M   'P 1'
#
loop_
_entity.id
_entity.type
_entity.pdbx_description
1 polymer ?
#
loop_
_entity_poly.entity_id
_entity_poly.type
_entity_poly.pdbx_seq_one_letter_code
_entity_poly.pdbx_strand_id
1 'polypeptide(L)'
;MAAPGDITPDAVHEAILRKELFLEYQPTVALQEGGRCVGCEALVRWRRGATVVYPMGFVPVVEETPVSGLLTYWVIDTVARELGDWLREHADIHVGINVPPEILGRGGLEYAARKANLADICRQIILEITERGFPDRLGLEELRGLIKEHRLVAMDDVNLDESNFIVLSRQPVPIIKLDKELVEDLTRSDGRKLKQIAAFTRFRGHYVVAEGVETREQERLLKNAGVQFAQGWLYSKSVSAEDFKAFCVSG
;
A
#
# COMPACT_ATOMS: atom_id res chain seq x y z
N MET A 1 -8.24 -11.11 32.15
CA MET A 1 -7.65 -11.04 30.80
C MET A 1 -8.32 -12.12 29.98
N ALA A 2 -9.20 -11.76 29.04
CA ALA A 2 -9.74 -12.73 28.11
C ALA A 2 -8.57 -13.24 27.26
N ALA A 3 -8.45 -14.56 27.12
CA ALA A 3 -7.55 -15.17 26.13
C ALA A 3 -7.80 -14.49 24.78
N PRO A 4 -6.79 -14.34 23.90
CA PRO A 4 -7.04 -13.93 22.55
C PRO A 4 -7.93 -15.02 21.93
N GLY A 5 -9.27 -14.81 22.02
CA GLY A 5 -10.22 -15.67 21.33
C GLY A 5 -9.86 -15.62 19.86
N ASP A 6 -9.95 -16.76 19.18
CA ASP A 6 -9.61 -16.90 17.79
C ASP A 6 -10.24 -15.76 16.98
N ILE A 7 -9.42 -15.01 16.26
CA ILE A 7 -9.90 -13.99 15.36
C ILE A 7 -10.55 -14.73 14.18
N THR A 8 -11.82 -14.44 13.95
CA THR A 8 -12.63 -15.04 12.89
C THR A 8 -13.11 -13.95 11.93
N PRO A 9 -13.53 -14.28 10.69
CA PRO A 9 -14.14 -13.30 9.79
C PRO A 9 -15.31 -12.56 10.43
N ASP A 10 -16.17 -13.25 11.17
CA ASP A 10 -17.31 -12.64 11.88
C ASP A 10 -16.83 -11.63 12.93
N ALA A 11 -15.76 -11.93 13.66
CA ALA A 11 -15.21 -11.01 14.65
C ALA A 11 -14.68 -9.72 13.99
N VAL A 12 -14.07 -9.80 12.80
CA VAL A 12 -13.64 -8.64 12.03
C VAL A 12 -14.85 -7.86 11.49
N HIS A 13 -15.88 -8.55 10.99
CA HIS A 13 -17.12 -7.90 10.57
C HIS A 13 -17.78 -7.12 11.73
N GLU A 14 -17.89 -7.75 12.90
CA GLU A 14 -18.40 -7.07 14.10
C GLU A 14 -17.53 -5.85 14.50
N ALA A 15 -16.20 -5.94 14.35
CA ALA A 15 -15.30 -4.82 14.63
C ALA A 15 -15.56 -3.62 13.70
N ILE A 16 -15.88 -3.86 12.42
CA ILE A 16 -16.31 -2.82 11.48
C ILE A 16 -17.59 -2.14 12.01
N LEU A 17 -18.59 -2.93 12.38
CA LEU A 17 -19.88 -2.41 12.84
C LEU A 17 -19.78 -1.64 14.18
N ARG A 18 -18.90 -2.10 15.08
CA ARG A 18 -18.67 -1.48 16.38
C ARG A 18 -17.69 -0.31 16.36
N LYS A 19 -17.16 0.07 15.18
CA LYS A 19 -16.17 1.14 15.04
C LYS A 19 -14.91 0.92 15.86
N GLU A 20 -14.46 -0.32 15.94
CA GLU A 20 -13.23 -0.71 16.61
C GLU A 20 -12.00 -0.59 15.70
N LEU A 21 -12.21 -0.44 14.38
CA LEU A 21 -11.15 -0.22 13.39
C LEU A 21 -10.82 1.27 13.27
N PHE A 22 -9.57 1.56 12.96
CA PHE A 22 -9.07 2.89 12.61
C PHE A 22 -7.92 2.78 11.62
N LEU A 23 -7.56 3.89 10.96
CA LEU A 23 -6.42 3.95 10.06
C LEU A 23 -5.24 4.67 10.71
N GLU A 24 -4.06 4.20 10.38
CA GLU A 24 -2.81 4.94 10.46
C GLU A 24 -2.26 5.10 9.05
N TYR A 25 -1.47 6.12 8.83
CA TYR A 25 -0.91 6.48 7.53
C TYR A 25 0.62 6.43 7.62
N GLN A 26 1.23 5.57 6.80
CA GLN A 26 2.68 5.45 6.70
C GLN A 26 3.18 6.37 5.59
N PRO A 27 3.93 7.46 5.90
CA PRO A 27 4.41 8.39 4.88
C PRO A 27 5.35 7.73 3.86
N THR A 28 5.17 8.13 2.60
CA THR A 28 6.06 7.81 1.47
C THR A 28 6.77 9.07 1.03
N VAL A 29 8.09 9.00 0.83
CA VAL A 29 8.93 10.13 0.49
C VAL A 29 9.64 9.95 -0.86
N ALA A 30 9.89 11.07 -1.55
CA ALA A 30 10.68 11.10 -2.77
C ALA A 30 12.18 11.14 -2.43
N LEU A 31 12.89 10.08 -2.74
CA LEU A 31 14.31 9.93 -2.42
C LEU A 31 15.20 10.98 -3.10
N GLN A 32 14.89 11.32 -4.35
CA GLN A 32 15.69 12.25 -5.15
C GLN A 32 15.35 13.72 -4.87
N GLU A 33 14.27 13.99 -4.14
CA GLU A 33 13.77 15.33 -3.81
C GLU A 33 13.98 15.68 -2.32
N GLY A 34 15.08 15.23 -1.75
CA GLY A 34 15.42 15.56 -0.36
C GLY A 34 14.60 14.87 0.72
N GLY A 35 13.75 13.91 0.36
CA GLY A 35 12.85 13.22 1.29
C GLY A 35 11.48 13.90 1.43
N ARG A 36 11.10 14.76 0.46
CA ARG A 36 9.77 15.38 0.43
C ARG A 36 8.66 14.30 0.48
N CYS A 37 7.65 14.51 1.30
CA CYS A 37 6.46 13.67 1.32
C CYS A 37 5.73 13.73 -0.03
N VAL A 38 5.38 12.58 -0.57
CA VAL A 38 4.62 12.44 -1.83
C VAL A 38 3.35 11.60 -1.66
N GLY A 39 3.14 11.05 -0.48
CA GLY A 39 1.98 10.22 -0.21
C GLY A 39 2.10 9.43 1.07
N CYS A 40 1.19 8.48 1.22
CA CYS A 40 1.19 7.52 2.33
C CYS A 40 0.51 6.21 1.92
N GLU A 41 0.71 5.20 2.71
CA GLU A 41 -0.09 3.98 2.72
C GLU A 41 -1.08 4.01 3.88
N ALA A 42 -2.35 3.69 3.61
CA ALA A 42 -3.41 3.59 4.59
C ALA A 42 -3.40 2.20 5.23
N LEU A 43 -3.05 2.12 6.49
CA LEU A 43 -2.84 0.91 7.25
C LEU A 43 -3.93 0.72 8.30
N VAL A 44 -4.75 -0.32 8.13
CA VAL A 44 -5.80 -0.64 9.09
C VAL A 44 -5.23 -1.12 10.43
N ARG A 45 -5.90 -0.72 11.52
CA ARG A 45 -5.61 -1.13 12.89
C ARG A 45 -6.91 -1.52 13.58
N TRP A 46 -6.87 -2.50 14.46
CA TRP A 46 -8.03 -2.92 15.24
C TRP A 46 -7.80 -2.69 16.73
N ARG A 47 -8.60 -1.78 17.32
CA ARG A 47 -8.60 -1.55 18.77
C ARG A 47 -9.46 -2.60 19.44
N ARG A 48 -8.83 -3.62 20.00
CA ARG A 48 -9.49 -4.73 20.69
C ARG A 48 -9.30 -4.58 22.20
N GLY A 49 -10.25 -3.92 22.83
CA GLY A 49 -10.13 -3.53 24.25
C GLY A 49 -8.98 -2.54 24.48
N ALA A 50 -8.02 -2.92 25.32
CA ALA A 50 -6.85 -2.10 25.62
C ALA A 50 -5.65 -2.32 24.66
N THR A 51 -5.78 -3.22 23.67
CA THR A 51 -4.70 -3.57 22.75
C THR A 51 -5.04 -3.15 21.33
N VAL A 52 -3.99 -2.89 20.52
CA VAL A 52 -4.10 -2.69 19.07
C VAL A 52 -3.61 -3.96 18.40
N VAL A 53 -4.46 -4.52 17.53
CA VAL A 53 -4.11 -5.66 16.68
C VAL A 53 -3.72 -5.10 15.31
N TYR A 54 -2.56 -5.52 14.82
CA TYR A 54 -2.01 -5.12 13.53
C TYR A 54 -2.55 -6.02 12.40
N PRO A 55 -2.48 -5.60 11.13
CA PRO A 55 -3.06 -6.31 9.98
C PRO A 55 -2.70 -7.79 9.92
N MET A 56 -1.44 -8.14 10.12
CA MET A 56 -0.98 -9.54 10.13
C MET A 56 -1.71 -10.44 11.13
N GLY A 57 -2.33 -9.87 12.16
CA GLY A 57 -3.10 -10.63 13.15
C GLY A 57 -4.55 -10.90 12.75
N PHE A 58 -5.11 -10.23 11.72
CA PHE A 58 -6.52 -10.40 11.36
C PHE A 58 -6.83 -10.34 9.86
N VAL A 59 -6.01 -9.69 9.03
CA VAL A 59 -6.25 -9.62 7.58
C VAL A 59 -6.20 -11.00 6.93
N PRO A 60 -5.21 -11.89 7.22
CA PRO A 60 -5.16 -13.22 6.60
C PRO A 60 -6.39 -14.09 6.89
N VAL A 61 -7.12 -13.80 7.98
CA VAL A 61 -8.33 -14.56 8.35
C VAL A 61 -9.54 -14.20 7.49
N VAL A 62 -9.55 -12.98 6.93
CA VAL A 62 -10.66 -12.50 6.10
C VAL A 62 -10.40 -12.63 4.61
N GLU A 63 -9.16 -12.89 4.19
CA GLU A 63 -8.82 -13.17 2.79
C GLU A 63 -9.71 -14.31 2.24
N GLU A 64 -10.11 -14.20 0.97
CA GLU A 64 -11.02 -15.13 0.28
C GLU A 64 -12.42 -15.24 0.92
N THR A 65 -12.78 -14.34 1.84
CA THR A 65 -14.13 -14.25 2.41
C THR A 65 -14.83 -12.95 1.99
N PRO A 66 -16.16 -12.86 2.07
CA PRO A 66 -16.87 -11.61 1.82
C PRO A 66 -16.44 -10.43 2.72
N VAL A 67 -15.83 -10.72 3.87
CA VAL A 67 -15.40 -9.71 4.83
C VAL A 67 -14.19 -8.93 4.32
N SER A 68 -13.34 -9.50 3.45
CA SER A 68 -12.22 -8.79 2.83
C SER A 68 -12.70 -7.59 2.00
N GLY A 69 -13.75 -7.77 1.22
CA GLY A 69 -14.39 -6.69 0.47
C GLY A 69 -15.00 -5.62 1.39
N LEU A 70 -15.71 -6.03 2.45
CA LEU A 70 -16.28 -5.09 3.42
C LEU A 70 -15.20 -4.27 4.11
N LEU A 71 -14.08 -4.90 4.48
CA LEU A 71 -12.93 -4.22 5.08
C LEU A 71 -12.32 -3.19 4.12
N THR A 72 -12.12 -3.56 2.86
CA THR A 72 -11.58 -2.64 1.84
C THR A 72 -12.53 -1.45 1.60
N TYR A 73 -13.84 -1.68 1.53
CA TYR A 73 -14.81 -0.59 1.37
C TYR A 73 -14.84 0.34 2.60
N TRP A 74 -14.68 -0.22 3.79
CA TRP A 74 -14.54 0.56 5.01
C TRP A 74 -13.25 1.41 5.00
N VAL A 75 -12.13 0.88 4.51
CA VAL A 75 -10.88 1.64 4.33
C VAL A 75 -11.09 2.80 3.36
N ILE A 76 -11.70 2.56 2.19
CA ILE A 76 -12.01 3.60 1.19
C ILE A 76 -12.86 4.72 1.80
N ASP A 77 -13.92 4.37 2.52
CA ASP A 77 -14.81 5.35 3.17
C ASP A 77 -14.07 6.15 4.26
N THR A 78 -13.18 5.49 5.01
CA THR A 78 -12.39 6.14 6.05
C THR A 78 -11.34 7.08 5.47
N VAL A 79 -10.61 6.69 4.42
CA VAL A 79 -9.67 7.56 3.69
C VAL A 79 -10.39 8.80 3.15
N ALA A 80 -11.57 8.62 2.55
CA ALA A 80 -12.37 9.73 2.05
C ALA A 80 -12.75 10.72 3.15
N ARG A 81 -13.18 10.21 4.30
CA ARG A 81 -13.58 11.03 5.44
C ARG A 81 -12.40 11.77 6.09
N GLU A 82 -11.23 11.12 6.18
CA GLU A 82 -10.08 11.66 6.90
C GLU A 82 -9.17 12.52 6.03
N LEU A 83 -9.00 12.17 4.75
CA LEU A 83 -8.07 12.82 3.83
C LEU A 83 -8.73 13.43 2.59
N GLY A 84 -9.98 13.10 2.24
CA GLY A 84 -10.57 13.45 0.95
C GLY A 84 -10.52 14.94 0.63
N ASP A 85 -10.97 15.81 1.53
CA ASP A 85 -10.96 17.26 1.30
C ASP A 85 -9.53 17.81 1.23
N TRP A 86 -8.64 17.33 2.10
CA TRP A 86 -7.25 17.74 2.12
C TRP A 86 -6.50 17.32 0.84
N LEU A 87 -6.78 16.12 0.30
CA LEU A 87 -6.18 15.64 -0.95
C LEU A 87 -6.60 16.50 -2.15
N ARG A 88 -7.81 17.05 -2.17
CA ARG A 88 -8.27 17.97 -3.23
C ARG A 88 -7.43 19.25 -3.27
N GLU A 89 -6.92 19.67 -2.12
CA GLU A 89 -6.06 20.86 -1.99
C GLU A 89 -4.57 20.53 -2.25
N HIS A 90 -4.20 19.23 -2.23
CA HIS A 90 -2.83 18.75 -2.35
C HIS A 90 -2.71 17.70 -3.46
N ALA A 91 -2.84 18.13 -4.72
CA ALA A 91 -2.93 17.26 -5.89
C ALA A 91 -1.67 16.40 -6.17
N ASP A 92 -0.56 16.71 -5.56
CA ASP A 92 0.72 15.99 -5.65
C ASP A 92 0.90 14.90 -4.59
N ILE A 93 -0.07 14.75 -3.68
CA ILE A 93 -0.06 13.72 -2.64
C ILE A 93 -0.93 12.54 -3.04
N HIS A 94 -0.43 11.33 -2.80
CA HIS A 94 -1.09 10.07 -3.14
C HIS A 94 -1.36 9.23 -1.89
N VAL A 95 -2.39 8.39 -1.95
CA VAL A 95 -2.73 7.44 -0.87
C VAL A 95 -2.83 6.04 -1.42
N GLY A 96 -1.99 5.14 -0.90
CA GLY A 96 -2.06 3.71 -1.14
C GLY A 96 -3.15 3.05 -0.30
N ILE A 97 -3.93 2.18 -0.94
CA ILE A 97 -4.97 1.37 -0.31
C ILE A 97 -4.77 -0.08 -0.71
N ASN A 98 -4.59 -0.95 0.26
CA ASN A 98 -4.47 -2.39 0.07
C ASN A 98 -5.78 -2.98 -0.46
N VAL A 99 -5.71 -3.70 -1.59
CA VAL A 99 -6.85 -4.28 -2.29
C VAL A 99 -6.63 -5.78 -2.48
N PRO A 100 -7.45 -6.62 -1.84
CA PRO A 100 -7.40 -8.05 -2.06
C PRO A 100 -7.73 -8.40 -3.52
N PRO A 101 -6.96 -9.29 -4.15
CA PRO A 101 -7.15 -9.61 -5.58
C PRO A 101 -8.51 -10.22 -5.89
N GLU A 102 -9.15 -10.90 -4.94
CA GLU A 102 -10.46 -11.53 -5.11
C GLU A 102 -11.63 -10.55 -5.27
N ILE A 103 -11.47 -9.27 -4.88
CA ILE A 103 -12.54 -8.28 -5.05
C ILE A 103 -12.44 -7.51 -6.37
N LEU A 104 -11.33 -7.65 -7.11
CA LEU A 104 -11.15 -7.02 -8.41
C LEU A 104 -12.13 -7.58 -9.45
N GLY A 105 -12.64 -6.73 -10.32
CA GLY A 105 -13.58 -7.12 -11.37
C GLY A 105 -14.99 -7.46 -10.87
N ARG A 106 -15.32 -7.10 -9.64
CA ARG A 106 -16.65 -7.33 -9.03
C ARG A 106 -17.50 -6.04 -8.97
N GLY A 107 -16.99 -4.91 -9.44
CA GLY A 107 -17.66 -3.61 -9.46
C GLY A 107 -17.77 -2.92 -8.09
N GLY A 108 -17.40 -3.58 -7.01
CA GLY A 108 -17.54 -3.06 -5.65
C GLY A 108 -16.58 -1.92 -5.34
N LEU A 109 -15.37 -1.93 -5.88
CA LEU A 109 -14.38 -0.86 -5.69
C LEU A 109 -14.84 0.46 -6.31
N GLU A 110 -15.33 0.41 -7.55
CA GLU A 110 -15.85 1.58 -8.22
C GLU A 110 -17.07 2.16 -7.49
N TYR A 111 -17.97 1.27 -7.07
CA TYR A 111 -19.14 1.67 -6.26
C TYR A 111 -18.72 2.34 -4.95
N ALA A 112 -17.77 1.76 -4.22
CA ALA A 112 -17.28 2.31 -2.96
C ALA A 112 -16.60 3.67 -3.16
N ALA A 113 -15.75 3.81 -4.18
CA ALA A 113 -15.10 5.07 -4.51
C ALA A 113 -16.10 6.19 -4.88
N ARG A 114 -17.13 5.87 -5.68
CA ARG A 114 -18.18 6.82 -6.02
C ARG A 114 -19.00 7.22 -4.79
N LYS A 115 -19.41 6.27 -3.96
CA LYS A 115 -20.16 6.50 -2.72
C LYS A 115 -19.39 7.38 -1.74
N ALA A 116 -18.08 7.20 -1.66
CA ALA A 116 -17.18 7.97 -0.82
C ALA A 116 -16.76 9.32 -1.44
N ASN A 117 -17.30 9.72 -2.60
CA ASN A 117 -16.91 10.93 -3.33
C ASN A 117 -15.41 11.03 -3.65
N LEU A 118 -14.74 9.91 -3.96
CA LEU A 118 -13.33 9.89 -4.36
C LEU A 118 -13.13 9.91 -5.88
N ALA A 119 -14.19 9.98 -6.67
CA ALA A 119 -14.11 9.89 -8.13
C ALA A 119 -13.28 11.01 -8.76
N ASP A 120 -13.33 12.20 -8.21
CA ASP A 120 -12.59 13.39 -8.65
C ASP A 120 -11.10 13.35 -8.32
N ILE A 121 -10.71 12.65 -7.24
CA ILE A 121 -9.33 12.47 -6.80
C ILE A 121 -8.80 11.05 -7.03
N CYS A 122 -9.47 10.27 -7.86
CA CYS A 122 -9.15 8.88 -8.11
C CYS A 122 -7.72 8.65 -8.65
N ARG A 123 -7.08 9.68 -9.23
CA ARG A 123 -5.69 9.63 -9.68
C ARG A 123 -4.68 9.79 -8.54
N GLN A 124 -5.13 10.19 -7.36
CA GLN A 124 -4.31 10.26 -6.15
C GLN A 124 -4.42 8.97 -5.33
N ILE A 125 -5.35 8.06 -5.68
CA ILE A 125 -5.50 6.77 -5.01
C ILE A 125 -4.68 5.71 -5.74
N ILE A 126 -3.77 5.07 -5.02
CA ILE A 126 -2.97 3.93 -5.49
C ILE A 126 -3.65 2.66 -4.98
N LEU A 127 -4.03 1.77 -5.88
CA LEU A 127 -4.54 0.45 -5.52
C LEU A 127 -3.34 -0.51 -5.38
N GLU A 128 -3.07 -0.96 -4.17
CA GLU A 128 -1.94 -1.84 -3.85
C GLU A 128 -2.42 -3.29 -3.82
N ILE A 129 -1.87 -4.12 -4.68
CA ILE A 129 -2.27 -5.51 -4.87
C ILE A 129 -1.10 -6.39 -4.49
N THR A 130 -1.30 -7.30 -3.54
CA THR A 130 -0.25 -8.21 -3.09
C THR A 130 0.12 -9.23 -4.17
N GLU A 131 1.38 -9.62 -4.25
CA GLU A 131 1.89 -10.65 -5.14
C GLU A 131 1.32 -12.04 -4.83
N ARG A 132 0.87 -12.27 -3.59
CA ARG A 132 0.41 -13.59 -3.07
C ARG A 132 -0.89 -14.06 -3.69
N GLY A 133 -1.67 -13.14 -4.26
CA GLY A 133 -2.94 -13.45 -4.90
C GLY A 133 -2.96 -12.99 -6.34
N PHE A 134 -3.01 -13.94 -7.29
CA PHE A 134 -3.30 -13.58 -8.67
C PHE A 134 -4.79 -13.28 -8.80
N PRO A 135 -5.17 -12.11 -9.33
CA PRO A 135 -6.54 -11.87 -9.70
C PRO A 135 -7.01 -12.95 -10.69
N ASP A 136 -8.24 -13.39 -10.57
CA ASP A 136 -8.85 -14.24 -11.58
C ASP A 136 -9.00 -13.50 -12.92
N ARG A 137 -9.63 -14.15 -13.92
CA ARG A 137 -9.78 -13.55 -15.24
C ARG A 137 -10.48 -12.18 -15.18
N LEU A 138 -11.52 -12.03 -14.37
CA LEU A 138 -12.26 -10.76 -14.24
C LEU A 138 -11.40 -9.68 -13.57
N GLY A 139 -10.69 -10.04 -12.52
CA GLY A 139 -9.75 -9.15 -11.85
C GLY A 139 -8.61 -8.69 -12.75
N LEU A 140 -8.08 -9.58 -13.62
CA LEU A 140 -7.07 -9.21 -14.62
C LEU A 140 -7.61 -8.28 -15.70
N GLU A 141 -8.86 -8.46 -16.12
CA GLU A 141 -9.53 -7.56 -17.07
C GLU A 141 -9.74 -6.17 -16.46
N GLU A 142 -10.20 -6.10 -15.22
CA GLU A 142 -10.33 -4.86 -14.44
C GLU A 142 -8.99 -4.14 -14.29
N LEU A 143 -7.95 -4.87 -13.86
CA LEU A 143 -6.61 -4.33 -13.69
C LEU A 143 -6.08 -3.67 -14.97
N ARG A 144 -6.25 -4.34 -16.11
CA ARG A 144 -5.88 -3.78 -17.42
C ARG A 144 -6.69 -2.54 -17.77
N GLY A 145 -7.98 -2.53 -17.41
CA GLY A 145 -8.87 -1.37 -17.57
C GLY A 145 -8.36 -0.18 -16.77
N LEU A 146 -8.09 -0.38 -15.48
CA LEU A 146 -7.55 0.64 -14.58
C LEU A 146 -6.24 1.25 -15.09
N ILE A 147 -5.30 0.41 -15.51
CA ILE A 147 -4.01 0.86 -16.06
C ILE A 147 -4.21 1.66 -17.36
N LYS A 148 -5.11 1.20 -18.24
CA LYS A 148 -5.45 1.91 -19.49
C LYS A 148 -6.08 3.29 -19.23
N GLU A 149 -6.82 3.43 -18.14
CA GLU A 149 -7.42 4.69 -17.68
C GLU A 149 -6.43 5.57 -16.88
N HIS A 150 -5.16 5.19 -16.86
CA HIS A 150 -4.11 5.88 -16.08
C HIS A 150 -4.41 5.95 -14.57
N ARG A 151 -5.07 4.92 -14.03
CA ARG A 151 -5.22 4.75 -12.59
C ARG A 151 -3.91 4.20 -12.02
N LEU A 152 -3.59 4.61 -10.82
CA LEU A 152 -2.38 4.15 -10.15
C LEU A 152 -2.64 2.79 -9.51
N VAL A 153 -1.85 1.83 -9.92
CA VAL A 153 -1.83 0.47 -9.38
C VAL A 153 -0.41 0.14 -8.97
N ALA A 154 -0.24 -0.37 -7.78
CA ALA A 154 1.03 -0.88 -7.29
C ALA A 154 0.97 -2.40 -7.11
N MET A 155 2.04 -3.07 -7.43
CA MET A 155 2.28 -4.44 -6.99
C MET A 155 3.09 -4.38 -5.70
N ASP A 156 2.55 -4.97 -4.65
CA ASP A 156 3.11 -4.93 -3.31
C ASP A 156 3.93 -6.20 -2.97
N ASP A 157 4.77 -6.11 -1.95
CA ASP A 157 5.61 -7.20 -1.43
C ASP A 157 6.53 -7.87 -2.47
N VAL A 158 7.03 -7.12 -3.47
CA VAL A 158 7.82 -7.70 -4.55
C VAL A 158 9.23 -8.06 -4.10
N ASN A 159 9.50 -9.35 -4.07
CA ASN A 159 10.83 -9.94 -3.97
C ASN A 159 11.35 -10.24 -5.38
N LEU A 160 12.46 -9.66 -5.79
CA LEU A 160 13.01 -9.79 -7.16
C LEU A 160 13.53 -11.21 -7.46
N ASP A 161 12.70 -12.22 -7.26
CA ASP A 161 12.93 -13.61 -7.67
C ASP A 161 12.38 -13.88 -9.08
N GLU A 162 12.66 -15.08 -9.63
CA GLU A 162 12.27 -15.44 -11.00
C GLU A 162 10.74 -15.46 -11.17
N SER A 163 9.97 -15.83 -10.13
CA SER A 163 8.51 -15.90 -10.19
C SER A 163 7.90 -14.51 -10.33
N ASN A 164 8.37 -13.54 -9.56
CA ASN A 164 7.93 -12.16 -9.62
C ASN A 164 8.28 -11.47 -10.94
N PHE A 165 9.45 -11.78 -11.50
CA PHE A 165 9.81 -11.30 -12.84
C PHE A 165 8.85 -11.76 -13.94
N ILE A 166 8.35 -12.99 -13.86
CA ILE A 166 7.38 -13.53 -14.83
C ILE A 166 6.05 -12.75 -14.71
N VAL A 167 5.60 -12.48 -13.49
CA VAL A 167 4.37 -11.72 -13.26
C VAL A 167 4.47 -10.31 -13.79
N LEU A 168 5.51 -9.59 -13.39
CA LEU A 168 5.78 -8.22 -13.81
C LEU A 168 5.99 -8.11 -15.32
N SER A 169 6.51 -9.17 -15.97
CA SER A 169 6.68 -9.20 -17.43
C SER A 169 5.35 -9.26 -18.19
N ARG A 170 4.32 -9.82 -17.55
CA ARG A 170 2.99 -10.03 -18.16
C ARG A 170 2.00 -8.91 -17.87
N GLN A 171 2.23 -8.16 -16.78
CA GLN A 171 1.34 -7.08 -16.34
C GLN A 171 2.16 -5.79 -16.20
N PRO A 172 1.93 -4.77 -17.04
CA PRO A 172 2.65 -3.49 -16.98
C PRO A 172 2.08 -2.63 -15.84
N VAL A 173 2.30 -3.06 -14.57
CA VAL A 173 1.89 -2.31 -13.39
C VAL A 173 2.76 -1.07 -13.25
N PRO A 174 2.21 0.14 -13.08
CA PRO A 174 3.01 1.36 -13.06
C PRO A 174 3.91 1.52 -11.84
N ILE A 175 3.56 0.92 -10.70
CA ILE A 175 4.30 1.07 -9.44
C ILE A 175 4.65 -0.32 -8.89
N ILE A 176 5.88 -0.43 -8.38
CA ILE A 176 6.39 -1.65 -7.73
C ILE A 176 6.86 -1.27 -6.33
N LYS A 177 6.37 -1.97 -5.30
CA LYS A 177 6.82 -1.84 -3.93
C LYS A 177 7.76 -3.01 -3.62
N LEU A 178 9.00 -2.69 -3.25
CA LEU A 178 10.01 -3.68 -2.88
C LEU A 178 9.82 -4.07 -1.42
N ASP A 179 9.72 -5.37 -1.20
CA ASP A 179 9.57 -5.95 0.12
C ASP A 179 10.66 -5.49 1.10
N LYS A 180 10.28 -5.29 2.34
CA LYS A 180 11.17 -4.93 3.46
C LYS A 180 12.35 -5.90 3.59
N GLU A 181 12.15 -7.21 3.44
CA GLU A 181 13.22 -8.21 3.54
C GLU A 181 14.31 -7.99 2.47
N LEU A 182 13.90 -7.58 1.26
CA LEU A 182 14.82 -7.22 0.20
C LEU A 182 15.66 -5.98 0.57
N VAL A 183 15.04 -4.99 1.20
CA VAL A 183 15.71 -3.76 1.65
C VAL A 183 16.66 -4.04 2.84
N GLU A 184 16.26 -4.88 3.78
CA GLU A 184 17.13 -5.31 4.90
C GLU A 184 18.38 -6.03 4.40
N ASP A 185 18.27 -6.84 3.38
CA ASP A 185 19.38 -7.58 2.80
C ASP A 185 20.38 -6.72 2.01
N LEU A 186 20.05 -5.46 1.67
CA LEU A 186 20.95 -4.60 0.89
C LEU A 186 22.30 -4.37 1.58
N THR A 187 22.31 -4.28 2.90
CA THR A 187 23.51 -4.05 3.69
C THR A 187 24.25 -5.34 4.03
N ARG A 188 23.60 -6.51 3.87
CA ARG A 188 24.15 -7.83 4.21
C ARG A 188 24.68 -8.59 3.00
N SER A 189 24.20 -8.26 1.79
CA SER A 189 24.53 -8.95 0.55
C SER A 189 25.78 -8.36 -0.11
N ASP A 190 26.38 -9.15 -1.01
CA ASP A 190 27.53 -8.77 -1.85
C ASP A 190 27.20 -7.73 -2.95
N GLY A 191 26.12 -7.00 -2.80
CA GLY A 191 25.63 -6.00 -3.77
C GLY A 191 24.90 -6.60 -4.98
N ARG A 192 24.64 -7.89 -5.02
CA ARG A 192 23.89 -8.53 -6.12
C ARG A 192 22.45 -8.02 -6.18
N LYS A 193 21.75 -7.98 -5.04
CA LYS A 193 20.38 -7.48 -4.95
C LYS A 193 20.28 -6.02 -5.38
N LEU A 194 21.23 -5.19 -4.95
CA LEU A 194 21.29 -3.80 -5.38
C LEU A 194 21.45 -3.65 -6.89
N LYS A 195 22.28 -4.49 -7.53
CA LYS A 195 22.42 -4.51 -9.00
C LYS A 195 21.14 -4.95 -9.70
N GLN A 196 20.42 -5.92 -9.13
CA GLN A 196 19.12 -6.36 -9.65
C GLN A 196 18.09 -5.23 -9.58
N ILE A 197 17.97 -4.54 -8.43
CA ILE A 197 17.10 -3.36 -8.28
C ILE A 197 17.48 -2.30 -9.30
N ALA A 198 18.76 -1.93 -9.40
CA ALA A 198 19.23 -0.92 -10.35
C ALA A 198 18.98 -1.30 -11.81
N ALA A 199 19.09 -2.56 -12.17
CA ALA A 199 18.75 -3.05 -13.50
C ALA A 199 17.23 -2.96 -13.73
N PHE A 200 16.44 -3.34 -12.75
CA PHE A 200 14.99 -3.34 -12.81
C PHE A 200 14.43 -1.91 -12.96
N THR A 201 14.89 -0.94 -12.15
CA THR A 201 14.45 0.46 -12.21
C THR A 201 14.76 1.11 -13.55
N ARG A 202 15.86 0.72 -14.22
CA ARG A 202 16.27 1.28 -15.52
C ARG A 202 15.50 0.69 -16.72
N PHE A 203 15.00 -0.54 -16.59
CA PHE A 203 14.60 -1.31 -17.79
C PHE A 203 13.15 -1.12 -18.22
N ARG A 204 12.22 -0.69 -17.33
CA ARG A 204 10.78 -0.75 -17.65
C ARG A 204 9.95 0.50 -17.40
N GLY A 205 10.52 1.58 -16.90
CA GLY A 205 9.75 2.81 -16.66
C GLY A 205 8.71 2.71 -15.54
N HIS A 206 8.90 1.75 -14.61
CA HIS A 206 8.10 1.65 -13.40
C HIS A 206 8.61 2.63 -12.35
N TYR A 207 7.70 3.17 -11.55
CA TYR A 207 8.05 3.78 -10.29
C TYR A 207 8.33 2.67 -9.26
N VAL A 208 9.38 2.86 -8.47
CA VAL A 208 9.79 1.90 -7.45
C VAL A 208 9.73 2.56 -6.09
N VAL A 209 9.00 1.93 -5.17
CA VAL A 209 8.91 2.29 -3.75
C VAL A 209 9.68 1.23 -2.95
N ALA A 210 10.63 1.64 -2.12
CA ALA A 210 11.32 0.73 -1.21
C ALA A 210 10.64 0.78 0.16
N GLU A 211 10.30 -0.38 0.71
CA GLU A 211 9.65 -0.50 2.01
C GLU A 211 10.64 -0.84 3.13
N GLY A 212 10.24 -0.50 4.37
CA GLY A 212 11.01 -0.85 5.55
C GLY A 212 12.39 -0.20 5.62
N VAL A 213 12.56 0.99 5.04
CA VAL A 213 13.82 1.74 5.13
C VAL A 213 14.00 2.25 6.56
N GLU A 214 15.04 1.77 7.24
CA GLU A 214 15.30 2.08 8.66
C GLU A 214 16.61 2.86 8.87
N THR A 215 17.53 2.83 7.88
CA THR A 215 18.86 3.43 8.03
C THR A 215 19.24 4.34 6.87
N ARG A 216 20.07 5.35 7.15
CA ARG A 216 20.63 6.25 6.12
C ARG A 216 21.50 5.50 5.11
N GLU A 217 22.10 4.39 5.49
CA GLU A 217 22.87 3.56 4.58
C GLU A 217 21.96 2.88 3.54
N GLN A 218 20.83 2.30 3.97
CA GLN A 218 19.82 1.75 3.05
C GLN A 218 19.31 2.85 2.09
N GLU A 219 18.95 4.02 2.62
CA GLU A 219 18.52 5.16 1.81
C GLU A 219 19.55 5.51 0.73
N ARG A 220 20.83 5.63 1.10
CA ARG A 220 21.92 5.96 0.18
C ARG A 220 22.08 4.89 -0.92
N LEU A 221 22.00 3.62 -0.57
CA LEU A 221 22.11 2.50 -1.52
C LEU A 221 20.95 2.51 -2.51
N LEU A 222 19.71 2.70 -2.02
CA LEU A 222 18.51 2.78 -2.85
C LEU A 222 18.54 3.98 -3.81
N LYS A 223 18.96 5.16 -3.33
CA LYS A 223 19.18 6.34 -4.18
C LYS A 223 20.15 6.05 -5.33
N ASN A 224 21.28 5.42 -5.02
CA ASN A 224 22.29 5.08 -6.01
C ASN A 224 21.81 4.00 -7.00
N ALA A 225 20.88 3.14 -6.58
CA ALA A 225 20.23 2.16 -7.45
C ALA A 225 19.16 2.78 -8.37
N GLY A 226 18.79 4.04 -8.16
CA GLY A 226 17.79 4.76 -8.94
C GLY A 226 16.35 4.55 -8.45
N VAL A 227 16.16 4.07 -7.22
CA VAL A 227 14.83 4.00 -6.58
C VAL A 227 14.32 5.41 -6.34
N GLN A 228 13.05 5.66 -6.67
CA GLN A 228 12.45 6.99 -6.64
C GLN A 228 11.81 7.31 -5.29
N PHE A 229 11.14 6.33 -4.68
CA PHE A 229 10.35 6.52 -3.46
C PHE A 229 10.74 5.53 -2.39
N ALA A 230 10.46 5.90 -1.14
CA ALA A 230 10.69 5.03 0.00
C ALA A 230 9.68 5.28 1.12
N GLN A 231 9.42 4.24 1.91
CA GLN A 231 8.73 4.34 3.19
C GLN A 231 9.47 3.51 4.24
N GLY A 232 9.38 3.91 5.49
CA GLY A 232 10.04 3.21 6.60
C GLY A 232 10.28 4.09 7.80
N TRP A 233 10.76 3.47 8.87
CA TRP A 233 10.95 4.13 10.16
C TRP A 233 12.07 5.16 10.18
N LEU A 234 12.91 5.18 9.16
CA LEU A 234 13.88 6.25 8.96
C LEU A 234 13.21 7.62 8.80
N TYR A 235 12.03 7.66 8.19
CA TYR A 235 11.27 8.89 7.92
C TYR A 235 10.18 9.12 8.96
N SER A 236 9.28 8.15 9.10
CA SER A 236 8.21 8.16 10.10
C SER A 236 7.68 6.75 10.33
N LYS A 237 7.14 6.49 11.50
CA LYS A 237 6.20 5.37 11.72
C LYS A 237 4.86 5.73 11.09
N SER A 238 3.95 4.76 10.99
CA SER A 238 2.56 5.05 10.69
C SER A 238 1.95 5.93 11.78
N VAL A 239 1.21 6.96 11.39
CA VAL A 239 0.70 8.04 12.23
C VAL A 239 -0.78 8.31 11.96
N SER A 240 -1.43 9.14 12.78
CA SER A 240 -2.80 9.59 12.53
C SER A 240 -2.90 10.42 11.24
N ALA A 241 -4.12 10.61 10.71
CA ALA A 241 -4.36 11.47 9.55
C ALA A 241 -3.88 12.91 9.79
N GLU A 242 -4.06 13.45 11.00
CA GLU A 242 -3.63 14.80 11.36
C GLU A 242 -2.10 14.92 11.37
N ASP A 243 -1.42 13.96 12.00
CA ASP A 243 0.04 13.94 12.03
C ASP A 243 0.65 13.72 10.63
N PHE A 244 0.00 12.91 9.78
CA PHE A 244 0.41 12.74 8.39
C PHE A 244 0.31 14.05 7.60
N LYS A 245 -0.82 14.78 7.72
CA LYS A 245 -0.97 16.10 7.09
C LYS A 245 0.12 17.07 7.55
N ALA A 246 0.40 17.09 8.86
CA ALA A 246 1.46 17.92 9.42
C ALA A 246 2.86 17.52 8.89
N PHE A 247 3.13 16.22 8.76
CA PHE A 247 4.37 15.70 8.19
C PHE A 247 4.58 16.18 6.75
N CYS A 248 3.54 16.14 5.91
CA CYS A 248 3.63 16.57 4.51
C CYS A 248 3.89 18.08 4.33
N VAL A 249 3.41 18.90 5.27
CA VAL A 249 3.57 20.37 5.19
C VAL A 249 4.92 20.83 5.75
N SER A 250 5.51 20.04 6.67
CA SER A 250 6.78 20.39 7.35
C SER A 250 8.04 19.92 6.64
N GLY A 251 7.95 19.07 5.63
CA GLY A 251 9.05 18.56 4.80
C GLY A 251 9.07 19.22 3.46
#